data_2425377e3219b2109584f9c9878fdca8
#
_entry.id   2425377e3219b2109584f9c9878fdca8
#
_cell.length_a   1.000
_cell.length_b   1.000
_cell.length_c   1.000
_cell.angle_alpha   90.00
_cell.angle_beta   90.00
_cell.angle_gamma   90.00
#
_symmetry.space_group_name_H-M   'P 1'
#
loop_
_entity.id
_entity.type
_entity.pdbx_description
1 polymer ?
#
loop_
_entity_poly.entity_id
_entity_poly.type
_entity_poly.pdbx_seq_one_letter_code
_entity_poly.pdbx_strand_id
1 'polypeptide(L)'
;MSEIYNSDVINIDGNYIHKTAIIYPNVKLGKGNYIGAYCVIGSNGEIRGVKQSEFKGFVVIGDNNIISEHVTIQRPFKEEATSIGNDNIIMAHAHIGHDVYVGNGCEICTGSIIGGYAIVKDDVKIKLGVTVRNRLVIGKGSLIGLGSVVVKDVEPETVVYGNPAK
;
A
#
# COMPACT_ATOMS: atom_id res chain seq x y z
N MET A 1 18.94 11.96 -8.49
CA MET A 1 18.30 10.62 -8.36
C MET A 1 19.02 9.49 -9.10
N SER A 2 20.10 9.74 -9.83
CA SER A 2 20.79 8.73 -10.68
C SER A 2 21.77 7.81 -9.95
N GLU A 3 22.01 7.98 -8.66
CA GLU A 3 23.06 7.25 -7.92
C GLU A 3 22.57 6.11 -7.01
N ILE A 4 21.23 5.88 -6.93
CA ILE A 4 20.66 4.88 -6.01
C ILE A 4 20.40 3.54 -6.70
N TYR A 5 20.44 3.49 -8.03
CA TYR A 5 20.08 2.29 -8.77
C TYR A 5 21.31 1.43 -9.03
N ASN A 6 21.41 0.33 -8.28
CA ASN A 6 22.40 -0.71 -8.58
C ASN A 6 22.01 -1.48 -9.86
N SER A 7 22.89 -2.37 -10.33
CA SER A 7 22.68 -3.20 -11.52
C SER A 7 21.44 -4.12 -11.46
N ASP A 8 20.73 -4.14 -10.32
CA ASP A 8 19.57 -5.01 -10.08
C ASP A 8 18.23 -4.28 -10.25
N VAL A 9 18.26 -2.98 -10.56
CA VAL A 9 17.06 -2.20 -10.90
C VAL A 9 17.01 -1.98 -12.40
N ILE A 10 15.87 -2.33 -13.00
CA ILE A 10 15.61 -2.18 -14.43
C ILE A 10 14.52 -1.13 -14.66
N ASN A 11 14.63 -0.39 -15.75
CA ASN A 11 13.60 0.55 -16.16
C ASN A 11 12.61 -0.16 -17.10
N ILE A 12 11.34 -0.20 -16.71
CA ILE A 12 10.25 -0.75 -17.54
C ILE A 12 9.18 0.34 -17.65
N ASP A 13 8.95 0.84 -18.85
CA ASP A 13 7.93 1.83 -19.19
C ASP A 13 7.96 3.08 -18.28
N GLY A 14 9.16 3.54 -17.91
CA GLY A 14 9.35 4.69 -17.04
C GLY A 14 9.28 4.38 -15.54
N ASN A 15 9.19 3.11 -15.14
CA ASN A 15 9.25 2.67 -13.76
C ASN A 15 10.58 1.98 -13.44
N TYR A 16 11.10 2.17 -12.25
CA TYR A 16 12.34 1.59 -11.77
C TYR A 16 12.03 0.40 -10.86
N ILE A 17 12.22 -0.82 -11.36
CA ILE A 17 11.78 -2.04 -10.70
C ILE A 17 12.98 -2.91 -10.38
N HIS A 18 13.11 -3.33 -9.11
CA HIS A 18 14.13 -4.30 -8.72
C HIS A 18 13.80 -5.67 -9.31
N LYS A 19 14.79 -6.35 -9.90
CA LYS A 19 14.58 -7.63 -10.62
C LYS A 19 14.07 -8.79 -9.77
N THR A 20 14.13 -8.69 -8.44
CA THR A 20 13.53 -9.67 -7.52
C THR A 20 12.09 -9.36 -7.16
N ALA A 21 11.52 -8.24 -7.59
CA ALA A 21 10.12 -7.93 -7.35
C ALA A 21 9.21 -8.86 -8.19
N ILE A 22 8.14 -9.34 -7.57
CA ILE A 22 7.12 -10.16 -8.23
C ILE A 22 5.91 -9.28 -8.50
N ILE A 23 5.69 -8.95 -9.76
CA ILE A 23 4.54 -8.14 -10.20
C ILE A 23 3.65 -9.03 -11.05
N TYR A 24 2.42 -9.24 -10.59
CA TYR A 24 1.46 -10.11 -11.27
C TYR A 24 0.86 -9.43 -12.52
N PRO A 25 0.36 -10.20 -13.50
CA PRO A 25 -0.20 -9.63 -14.74
C PRO A 25 -1.43 -8.72 -14.55
N ASN A 26 -2.06 -8.78 -13.40
CA ASN A 26 -3.21 -7.93 -13.02
C ASN A 26 -2.80 -6.58 -12.42
N VAL A 27 -1.54 -6.21 -12.47
CA VAL A 27 -1.04 -4.93 -11.97
C VAL A 27 -0.95 -3.92 -13.10
N LYS A 28 -1.49 -2.73 -12.89
CA LYS A 28 -1.39 -1.57 -13.76
C LYS A 28 -0.57 -0.51 -13.05
N LEU A 29 0.56 -0.12 -13.63
CA LEU A 29 1.45 0.91 -13.11
C LEU A 29 1.32 2.18 -13.96
N GLY A 30 1.28 3.32 -13.29
CA GLY A 30 1.56 4.61 -13.91
C GLY A 30 3.04 4.75 -14.26
N LYS A 31 3.62 5.92 -14.07
CA LYS A 31 5.01 6.23 -14.41
C LYS A 31 5.79 6.75 -13.22
N GLY A 32 7.11 6.68 -13.30
CA GLY A 32 7.99 7.23 -12.28
C GLY A 32 8.04 6.46 -10.96
N ASN A 33 7.41 5.28 -10.88
CA ASN A 33 7.42 4.49 -9.66
C ASN A 33 8.77 3.81 -9.43
N TYR A 34 9.20 3.74 -8.18
CA TYR A 34 10.25 2.85 -7.71
C TYR A 34 9.64 1.66 -6.97
N ILE A 35 10.03 0.44 -7.33
CA ILE A 35 9.59 -0.80 -6.68
C ILE A 35 10.83 -1.58 -6.23
N GLY A 36 11.00 -1.67 -4.93
CA GLY A 36 12.14 -2.26 -4.25
C GLY A 36 12.20 -3.80 -4.33
N ALA A 37 13.27 -4.33 -3.76
CA ALA A 37 13.55 -5.75 -3.78
C ALA A 37 12.48 -6.58 -3.06
N TYR A 38 12.18 -7.77 -3.58
CA TYR A 38 11.26 -8.74 -2.97
C TYR A 38 9.84 -8.24 -2.70
N CYS A 39 9.41 -7.16 -3.36
CA CYS A 39 8.01 -6.77 -3.35
C CYS A 39 7.15 -7.83 -4.02
N VAL A 40 5.94 -8.06 -3.50
CA VAL A 40 4.94 -8.93 -4.11
C VAL A 40 3.67 -8.13 -4.36
N ILE A 41 3.40 -7.80 -5.62
CA ILE A 41 2.28 -6.92 -6.00
C ILE A 41 1.31 -7.67 -6.89
N GLY A 42 0.03 -7.70 -6.50
CA GLY A 42 -1.04 -8.33 -7.27
C GLY A 42 -1.35 -9.78 -6.88
N SER A 43 -0.78 -10.30 -5.80
CA SER A 43 -1.17 -11.60 -5.23
C SER A 43 -2.62 -11.58 -4.74
N ASN A 44 -3.26 -12.73 -4.69
CA ASN A 44 -4.61 -12.84 -4.15
C ASN A 44 -4.64 -12.52 -2.64
N GLY A 45 -5.77 -12.01 -2.18
CA GLY A 45 -6.01 -11.78 -0.76
C GLY A 45 -6.18 -13.08 0.02
N GLU A 46 -6.04 -13.01 1.33
CA GLU A 46 -6.14 -14.15 2.26
C GLU A 46 -7.53 -14.17 2.89
N ILE A 47 -8.51 -14.67 2.17
CA ILE A 47 -9.90 -14.73 2.63
C ILE A 47 -10.31 -16.19 2.83
N ARG A 48 -10.68 -16.54 4.07
CA ARG A 48 -11.11 -17.90 4.39
C ARG A 48 -12.34 -18.30 3.59
N GLY A 49 -12.29 -19.45 2.95
CA GLY A 49 -13.40 -20.02 2.17
C GLY A 49 -13.54 -19.48 0.75
N VAL A 50 -12.69 -18.57 0.33
CA VAL A 50 -12.67 -18.03 -1.04
C VAL A 50 -11.65 -18.80 -1.87
N LYS A 51 -12.06 -19.24 -3.07
CA LYS A 51 -11.14 -19.90 -4.02
C LYS A 51 -10.25 -18.86 -4.70
N GLN A 52 -9.02 -19.24 -5.01
CA GLN A 52 -8.06 -18.37 -5.70
C GLN A 52 -8.59 -17.84 -7.05
N SER A 53 -9.41 -18.63 -7.75
CA SER A 53 -10.04 -18.26 -9.02
C SER A 53 -11.16 -17.20 -8.90
N GLU A 54 -11.62 -16.91 -7.70
CA GLU A 54 -12.67 -15.91 -7.44
C GLU A 54 -12.11 -14.48 -7.36
N PHE A 55 -10.80 -14.34 -7.10
CA PHE A 55 -10.17 -13.02 -7.13
C PHE A 55 -10.09 -12.50 -8.57
N LYS A 56 -10.69 -11.35 -8.78
CA LYS A 56 -10.72 -10.65 -10.08
C LYS A 56 -10.34 -9.19 -9.86
N GLY A 57 -10.24 -8.44 -10.95
CA GLY A 57 -9.86 -7.03 -10.87
C GLY A 57 -8.36 -6.82 -10.81
N PHE A 58 -7.94 -5.60 -10.57
CA PHE A 58 -6.57 -5.13 -10.77
C PHE A 58 -6.00 -4.52 -9.50
N VAL A 59 -4.68 -4.52 -9.40
CA VAL A 59 -3.96 -3.55 -8.57
C VAL A 59 -3.62 -2.39 -9.47
N VAL A 60 -4.05 -1.18 -9.10
CA VAL A 60 -3.76 0.05 -9.86
C VAL A 60 -2.88 0.94 -9.01
N ILE A 61 -1.71 1.29 -9.51
CA ILE A 61 -0.74 2.16 -8.85
C ILE A 61 -0.51 3.36 -9.76
N GLY A 62 -0.71 4.55 -9.23
CA GLY A 62 -0.51 5.80 -9.95
C GLY A 62 0.95 6.11 -10.23
N ASP A 63 1.27 7.39 -10.22
CA ASP A 63 2.59 7.90 -10.62
C ASP A 63 3.47 8.22 -9.40
N ASN A 64 4.80 8.17 -9.59
CA ASN A 64 5.82 8.68 -8.68
C ASN A 64 5.81 8.05 -7.27
N ASN A 65 5.30 6.85 -7.10
CA ASN A 65 5.32 6.19 -5.80
C ASN A 65 6.69 5.56 -5.52
N ILE A 66 7.10 5.59 -4.26
CA ILE A 66 8.26 4.86 -3.76
C ILE A 66 7.74 3.69 -2.93
N ILE A 67 7.93 2.48 -3.43
CA ILE A 67 7.54 1.23 -2.77
C ILE A 67 8.84 0.51 -2.40
N SER A 68 9.17 0.50 -1.11
CA SER A 68 10.41 -0.08 -0.59
C SER A 68 10.36 -1.61 -0.56
N GLU A 69 11.39 -2.23 -0.01
CA GLU A 69 11.60 -3.68 -0.04
C GLU A 69 10.52 -4.45 0.73
N HIS A 70 10.22 -5.67 0.28
CA HIS A 70 9.31 -6.60 0.94
C HIS A 70 7.88 -6.09 1.14
N VAL A 71 7.47 -5.04 0.44
CA VAL A 71 6.08 -4.58 0.47
C VAL A 71 5.19 -5.59 -0.23
N THR A 72 4.01 -5.84 0.33
CA THR A 72 2.99 -6.70 -0.29
C THR A 72 1.72 -5.90 -0.55
N ILE A 73 1.17 -6.01 -1.77
CA ILE A 73 -0.09 -5.36 -2.17
C ILE A 73 -0.98 -6.42 -2.80
N GLN A 74 -2.11 -6.70 -2.18
CA GLN A 74 -3.04 -7.72 -2.63
C GLN A 74 -4.02 -7.18 -3.68
N ARG A 75 -4.39 -8.04 -4.64
CA ARG A 75 -5.45 -7.72 -5.60
C ARG A 75 -6.83 -7.75 -4.92
N PRO A 76 -7.84 -7.05 -5.48
CA PRO A 76 -9.15 -6.97 -4.88
C PRO A 76 -9.91 -8.31 -4.97
N PHE A 77 -10.86 -8.47 -4.08
CA PHE A 77 -11.83 -9.58 -4.12
C PHE A 77 -13.20 -9.13 -4.64
N LYS A 78 -13.71 -7.99 -4.16
CA LYS A 78 -15.06 -7.48 -4.56
C LYS A 78 -15.00 -6.20 -5.37
N GLU A 79 -14.07 -5.32 -5.06
CA GLU A 79 -13.91 -4.07 -5.77
C GLU A 79 -13.25 -4.32 -7.16
N GLU A 80 -13.35 -3.36 -8.05
CA GLU A 80 -12.66 -3.44 -9.34
C GLU A 80 -11.14 -3.36 -9.20
N ALA A 81 -10.68 -2.64 -8.19
CA ALA A 81 -9.26 -2.45 -7.92
C ALA A 81 -8.93 -2.31 -6.43
N THR A 82 -7.74 -2.79 -6.06
CA THR A 82 -6.95 -2.26 -4.96
C THR A 82 -6.14 -1.11 -5.55
N SER A 83 -6.31 0.11 -5.02
CA SER A 83 -5.82 1.33 -5.66
C SER A 83 -4.84 2.09 -4.79
N ILE A 84 -3.72 2.47 -5.37
CA ILE A 84 -2.72 3.37 -4.78
C ILE A 84 -2.64 4.60 -5.68
N GLY A 85 -2.82 5.79 -5.12
CA GLY A 85 -2.72 7.05 -5.85
C GLY A 85 -1.29 7.41 -6.24
N ASN A 86 -1.00 8.70 -6.26
CA ASN A 86 0.28 9.24 -6.70
C ASN A 86 1.13 9.72 -5.52
N ASP A 87 2.44 9.83 -5.73
CA ASP A 87 3.39 10.48 -4.83
C ASP A 87 3.41 9.89 -3.41
N ASN A 88 3.10 8.59 -3.27
CA ASN A 88 3.11 7.90 -1.99
C ASN A 88 4.48 7.31 -1.67
N ILE A 89 4.77 7.22 -0.37
CA ILE A 89 5.93 6.48 0.17
C ILE A 89 5.40 5.30 0.98
N ILE A 90 5.63 4.09 0.50
CA ILE A 90 5.26 2.84 1.17
C ILE A 90 6.57 2.14 1.55
N MET A 91 6.88 2.16 2.84
CA MET A 91 8.17 1.70 3.35
C MET A 91 8.20 0.18 3.54
N ALA A 92 9.41 -0.32 3.78
CA ALA A 92 9.71 -1.74 3.83
C ALA A 92 8.78 -2.54 4.75
N HIS A 93 8.44 -3.76 4.30
CA HIS A 93 7.56 -4.68 5.03
C HIS A 93 6.12 -4.16 5.30
N ALA A 94 5.68 -3.08 4.67
CA ALA A 94 4.29 -2.68 4.77
C ALA A 94 3.40 -3.66 3.99
N HIS A 95 2.20 -3.86 4.49
CA HIS A 95 1.18 -4.70 3.86
C HIS A 95 -0.06 -3.89 3.52
N ILE A 96 -0.48 -3.96 2.26
CA ILE A 96 -1.74 -3.39 1.76
C ILE A 96 -2.68 -4.54 1.40
N GLY A 97 -3.73 -4.69 2.18
CA GLY A 97 -4.74 -5.73 1.98
C GLY A 97 -5.56 -5.56 0.71
N HIS A 98 -6.35 -6.56 0.39
CA HIS A 98 -7.24 -6.57 -0.76
C HIS A 98 -8.32 -5.47 -0.68
N ASP A 99 -8.75 -4.93 -1.81
CA ASP A 99 -9.81 -3.92 -1.89
C ASP A 99 -9.50 -2.60 -1.15
N VAL A 100 -8.24 -2.32 -0.83
CA VAL A 100 -7.80 -1.09 -0.17
C VAL A 100 -7.71 0.05 -1.17
N TYR A 101 -8.08 1.25 -0.74
CA TYR A 101 -7.79 2.50 -1.43
C TYR A 101 -6.78 3.32 -0.63
N VAL A 102 -5.72 3.76 -1.27
CA VAL A 102 -4.75 4.74 -0.75
C VAL A 102 -4.76 5.95 -1.68
N GLY A 103 -4.99 7.12 -1.12
CA GLY A 103 -4.97 8.40 -1.85
C GLY A 103 -3.58 8.82 -2.32
N ASN A 104 -3.38 10.12 -2.43
CA ASN A 104 -2.12 10.71 -2.88
C ASN A 104 -1.32 11.25 -1.70
N GLY A 105 0.01 11.31 -1.85
CA GLY A 105 0.90 11.95 -0.88
C GLY A 105 0.98 11.27 0.48
N CYS A 106 0.55 10.02 0.59
CA CYS A 106 0.55 9.28 1.85
C CYS A 106 1.94 8.74 2.20
N GLU A 107 2.20 8.63 3.49
CA GLU A 107 3.38 7.98 4.05
C GLU A 107 2.92 6.76 4.87
N ILE A 108 3.26 5.56 4.43
CA ILE A 108 2.98 4.30 5.12
C ILE A 108 4.31 3.70 5.55
N CYS A 109 4.65 3.86 6.83
CA CYS A 109 5.96 3.50 7.35
C CYS A 109 6.13 1.99 7.53
N THR A 110 7.39 1.60 7.72
CA THR A 110 7.86 0.22 7.85
C THR A 110 7.01 -0.63 8.79
N GLY A 111 6.65 -1.82 8.31
CA GLY A 111 5.93 -2.82 9.10
C GLY A 111 4.46 -2.50 9.37
N SER A 112 3.89 -1.48 8.74
CA SER A 112 2.47 -1.16 8.92
C SER A 112 1.57 -2.08 8.11
N ILE A 113 0.39 -2.38 8.65
CA ILE A 113 -0.60 -3.29 8.05
C ILE A 113 -1.90 -2.52 7.81
N ILE A 114 -2.33 -2.45 6.56
CA ILE A 114 -3.60 -1.85 6.16
C ILE A 114 -4.56 -2.98 5.80
N GLY A 115 -5.55 -3.20 6.65
CA GLY A 115 -6.55 -4.27 6.47
C GLY A 115 -7.45 -4.07 5.26
N GLY A 116 -7.95 -5.16 4.72
CA GLY A 116 -8.78 -5.14 3.50
C GLY A 116 -9.98 -4.19 3.57
N TYR A 117 -10.34 -3.58 2.44
CA TYR A 117 -11.39 -2.56 2.29
C TYR A 117 -11.15 -1.25 3.06
N ALA A 118 -9.99 -1.03 3.63
CA ALA A 118 -9.69 0.25 4.27
C ALA A 118 -9.52 1.36 3.22
N ILE A 119 -9.88 2.57 3.59
CA ILE A 119 -9.77 3.77 2.76
C ILE A 119 -8.82 4.74 3.47
N VAL A 120 -7.63 4.90 2.94
CA VAL A 120 -6.66 5.89 3.39
C VAL A 120 -6.76 7.10 2.46
N LYS A 121 -7.20 8.24 2.99
CA LYS A 121 -7.36 9.47 2.19
C LYS A 121 -6.01 10.13 1.93
N ASP A 122 -6.02 11.23 1.15
CA ASP A 122 -4.79 11.94 0.78
C ASP A 122 -4.02 12.46 2.01
N ASP A 123 -2.71 12.60 1.87
CA ASP A 123 -1.78 13.23 2.81
C ASP A 123 -1.74 12.57 4.20
N VAL A 124 -2.22 11.33 4.33
CA VAL A 124 -2.21 10.58 5.59
C VAL A 124 -0.80 10.08 5.92
N LYS A 125 -0.40 10.20 7.19
CA LYS A 125 0.87 9.70 7.71
C LYS A 125 0.65 8.56 8.69
N ILE A 126 0.95 7.34 8.26
CA ILE A 126 0.89 6.12 9.08
C ILE A 126 2.30 5.77 9.52
N LYS A 127 2.57 5.91 10.82
CA LYS A 127 3.91 5.71 11.38
C LYS A 127 4.24 4.23 11.58
N LEU A 128 5.48 3.94 11.97
CA LEU A 128 6.05 2.59 12.09
C LEU A 128 5.14 1.61 12.85
N GLY A 129 4.94 0.41 12.28
CA GLY A 129 4.27 -0.71 12.94
C GLY A 129 2.79 -0.50 13.27
N VAL A 130 2.11 0.40 12.57
CA VAL A 130 0.67 0.65 12.76
C VAL A 130 -0.14 -0.50 12.15
N THR A 131 -1.21 -0.90 12.84
CA THR A 131 -2.20 -1.83 12.31
C THR A 131 -3.56 -1.15 12.16
N VAL A 132 -4.07 -1.08 10.95
CA VAL A 132 -5.40 -0.55 10.62
C VAL A 132 -6.35 -1.72 10.35
N ARG A 133 -7.44 -1.80 11.13
CA ARG A 133 -8.49 -2.82 10.93
C ARG A 133 -9.16 -2.64 9.57
N ASN A 134 -9.69 -3.74 9.03
CA ASN A 134 -10.48 -3.75 7.79
C ASN A 134 -11.65 -2.74 7.82
N ARG A 135 -11.98 -2.19 6.65
CA ARG A 135 -13.18 -1.36 6.41
C ARG A 135 -13.21 -0.03 7.15
N LEU A 136 -12.07 0.48 7.56
CA LEU A 136 -11.98 1.78 8.19
C LEU A 136 -11.63 2.87 7.19
N VAL A 137 -12.07 4.07 7.50
CA VAL A 137 -11.70 5.30 6.79
C VAL A 137 -10.69 6.06 7.65
N ILE A 138 -9.53 6.35 7.05
CA ILE A 138 -8.51 7.21 7.65
C ILE A 138 -8.60 8.56 6.94
N GLY A 139 -9.03 9.57 7.67
CA GLY A 139 -9.32 10.91 7.15
C GLY A 139 -8.09 11.61 6.59
N LYS A 140 -8.31 12.48 5.60
CA LYS A 140 -7.27 13.25 4.94
C LYS A 140 -6.37 13.99 5.95
N GLY A 141 -5.05 14.00 5.70
CA GLY A 141 -4.08 14.75 6.49
C GLY A 141 -3.88 14.24 7.92
N SER A 142 -4.54 13.14 8.33
CA SER A 142 -4.38 12.61 9.66
C SER A 142 -3.03 11.92 9.88
N LEU A 143 -2.60 11.86 11.13
CA LEU A 143 -1.38 11.19 11.55
C LEU A 143 -1.69 10.06 12.54
N ILE A 144 -1.28 8.85 12.21
CA ILE A 144 -1.40 7.68 13.07
C ILE A 144 -0.04 7.42 13.71
N GLY A 145 0.04 7.59 15.03
CA GLY A 145 1.27 7.43 15.81
C GLY A 145 1.82 6.01 15.76
N LEU A 146 3.11 5.88 15.98
CA LEU A 146 3.84 4.60 15.89
C LEU A 146 3.23 3.51 16.79
N GLY A 147 3.21 2.26 16.30
CA GLY A 147 2.73 1.09 17.05
C GLY A 147 1.23 1.09 17.35
N SER A 148 0.46 2.01 16.78
CA SER A 148 -0.97 2.15 17.06
C SER A 148 -1.81 1.03 16.43
N VAL A 149 -2.92 0.69 17.09
CA VAL A 149 -3.95 -0.22 16.57
C VAL A 149 -5.24 0.55 16.34
N VAL A 150 -5.53 0.83 15.07
CA VAL A 150 -6.71 1.61 14.66
C VAL A 150 -7.90 0.68 14.50
N VAL A 151 -8.94 0.89 15.31
CA VAL A 151 -10.15 0.05 15.32
C VAL A 151 -11.44 0.83 15.01
N LYS A 152 -11.32 2.13 14.79
CA LYS A 152 -12.41 3.04 14.39
C LYS A 152 -11.92 3.97 13.28
N ASP A 153 -12.85 4.57 12.57
CA ASP A 153 -12.54 5.62 11.62
C ASP A 153 -11.78 6.77 12.29
N VAL A 154 -10.90 7.41 11.55
CA VAL A 154 -10.10 8.55 11.98
C VAL A 154 -10.57 9.79 11.23
N GLU A 155 -10.93 10.83 11.96
CA GLU A 155 -11.35 12.10 11.36
C GLU A 155 -10.19 12.80 10.63
N PRO A 156 -10.49 13.59 9.58
CA PRO A 156 -9.47 14.36 8.89
C PRO A 156 -8.67 15.27 9.84
N GLU A 157 -7.40 15.52 9.49
CA GLU A 157 -6.50 16.46 10.18
C GLU A 157 -6.29 16.15 11.67
N THR A 158 -6.52 14.90 12.10
CA THR A 158 -6.35 14.47 13.50
C THR A 158 -5.09 13.66 13.72
N VAL A 159 -4.63 13.67 14.96
CA VAL A 159 -3.52 12.83 15.43
C VAL A 159 -4.08 11.81 16.41
N VAL A 160 -3.91 10.51 16.11
CA VAL A 160 -4.32 9.41 16.98
C VAL A 160 -3.16 8.48 17.26
N TYR A 161 -3.11 7.90 18.45
CA TYR A 161 -2.06 6.94 18.84
C TYR A 161 -2.53 5.97 19.92
N GLY A 162 -1.82 4.87 20.08
CA GLY A 162 -2.03 3.86 21.11
C GLY A 162 -2.79 2.62 20.65
N ASN A 163 -3.11 1.73 21.59
CA ASN A 163 -3.87 0.52 21.38
C ASN A 163 -5.00 0.41 22.41
N PRO A 164 -6.26 0.65 22.01
CA PRO A 164 -6.69 1.16 20.72
C PRO A 164 -6.29 2.62 20.50
N ALA A 165 -6.09 3.01 19.23
CA ALA A 165 -5.80 4.39 18.87
C ALA A 165 -6.96 5.33 19.22
N LYS A 166 -6.61 6.47 19.84
CA LYS A 166 -7.54 7.53 20.26
C LYS A 166 -6.94 8.89 19.97
#